data_78463753ec23185bd0eed7b84d0a42ba
#
_entry.id   78463753ec23185bd0eed7b84d0a42ba
#
_cell.length_a   1.000
_cell.length_b   1.000
_cell.length_c   1.000
_cell.angle_alpha   90.00
_cell.angle_beta   90.00
_cell.angle_gamma   90.00
#
_symmetry.space_group_name_H-M   'P 1'
#
loop_
_entity.id
_entity.type
_entity.pdbx_description
1 polymer ?
#
loop_
_entity_poly.entity_id
_entity_poly.type
_entity_poly.pdbx_seq_one_letter_code
_entity_poly.pdbx_strand_id
1 'polypeptide(L)'
;MALDPRLMSKSQVQDAHVDVGLRQYMLGVYNHMTIGLAITGLVVLGASFAAIQGGQLTGFGYAIYMSPLKWVIMLAPIGMVFFFAAKLHSMASSTAQVVFWIYAALMGLSLSSIFLVYTGESITRVFFIAAGMFAGTSLYGYTTKKDLTGMGSFLFMGLIGILIASVVNIFLASSAMQFAISVIGVLVFAGLTAYDLSLIHI
;
A
#
# COMPACT_ATOMS: atom_id res chain seq x y z
N MET A 1 16.59 -22.68 30.14
CA MET A 1 18.02 -22.77 30.37
C MET A 1 18.65 -21.54 29.78
N ALA A 2 18.93 -20.52 30.58
CA ALA A 2 19.53 -19.27 30.11
C ALA A 2 21.01 -19.52 29.83
N LEU A 3 21.43 -19.28 28.58
CA LEU A 3 22.84 -19.36 28.19
C LEU A 3 23.61 -18.24 28.89
N ASP A 4 24.70 -18.58 29.54
CA ASP A 4 25.56 -17.63 30.26
C ASP A 4 26.15 -16.62 29.24
N PRO A 5 25.93 -15.31 29.39
CA PRO A 5 26.43 -14.28 28.45
C PRO A 5 27.96 -14.27 28.30
N ARG A 6 28.69 -14.90 29.26
CA ARG A 6 30.15 -14.98 29.24
C ARG A 6 30.72 -16.02 28.26
N LEU A 7 29.84 -16.89 27.72
CA LEU A 7 30.20 -17.92 26.75
C LEU A 7 29.89 -17.55 25.30
N MET A 8 29.26 -16.42 25.07
CA MET A 8 28.98 -15.93 23.69
C MET A 8 30.26 -15.39 23.06
N SER A 9 30.56 -15.84 21.83
CA SER A 9 31.62 -15.24 21.03
C SER A 9 31.26 -13.80 20.64
N LYS A 10 32.28 -12.95 20.39
CA LYS A 10 32.04 -11.56 19.97
C LYS A 10 31.12 -11.45 18.73
N SER A 11 31.17 -12.40 17.81
CA SER A 11 30.28 -12.47 16.65
C SER A 11 28.82 -12.70 17.05
N GLN A 12 28.56 -13.64 17.98
CA GLN A 12 27.20 -13.93 18.45
C GLN A 12 26.55 -12.75 19.20
N VAL A 13 27.37 -11.99 19.93
CA VAL A 13 26.89 -10.75 20.60
C VAL A 13 26.57 -9.65 19.56
N GLN A 14 27.37 -9.55 18.50
CA GLN A 14 27.18 -8.60 17.43
C GLN A 14 25.94 -8.94 16.59
N ASP A 15 25.74 -10.22 16.28
CA ASP A 15 24.55 -10.70 15.57
C ASP A 15 23.26 -10.47 16.39
N ALA A 16 23.30 -10.71 17.71
CA ALA A 16 22.17 -10.45 18.59
C ALA A 16 21.83 -8.95 18.69
N HIS A 17 22.81 -8.06 18.67
CA HIS A 17 22.59 -6.60 18.66
C HIS A 17 22.01 -6.11 17.32
N VAL A 18 22.46 -6.68 16.20
CA VAL A 18 21.92 -6.40 14.86
C VAL A 18 20.47 -6.83 14.78
N ASP A 19 20.13 -8.02 15.31
CA ASP A 19 18.76 -8.55 15.31
C ASP A 19 17.81 -7.67 16.13
N VAL A 20 18.22 -7.16 17.28
CA VAL A 20 17.39 -6.27 18.11
C VAL A 20 17.20 -4.91 17.44
N GLY A 21 18.22 -4.34 16.83
CA GLY A 21 18.15 -3.08 16.11
C GLY A 21 17.26 -3.18 14.87
N LEU A 22 17.36 -4.24 14.11
CA LEU A 22 16.52 -4.52 12.94
C LEU A 22 15.06 -4.66 13.35
N ARG A 23 14.78 -5.40 14.41
CA ARG A 23 13.42 -5.56 14.94
C ARG A 23 12.79 -4.25 15.36
N GLN A 24 13.53 -3.38 16.06
CA GLN A 24 13.04 -2.06 16.46
C GLN A 24 12.74 -1.17 15.27
N TYR A 25 13.62 -1.19 14.26
CA TYR A 25 13.41 -0.46 13.01
C TYR A 25 12.13 -0.92 12.30
N MET A 26 11.94 -2.23 12.18
CA MET A 26 10.77 -2.83 11.56
C MET A 26 9.48 -2.48 12.28
N LEU A 27 9.45 -2.55 13.61
CA LEU A 27 8.30 -2.12 14.40
C LEU A 27 7.98 -0.63 14.18
N GLY A 28 8.99 0.21 14.03
CA GLY A 28 8.83 1.62 13.67
C GLY A 28 8.16 1.81 12.30
N VAL A 29 8.61 1.07 11.28
CA VAL A 29 8.03 1.11 9.93
C VAL A 29 6.56 0.66 9.95
N TYR A 30 6.25 -0.47 10.59
CA TYR A 30 4.87 -0.97 10.70
C TYR A 30 3.96 0.00 11.44
N ASN A 31 4.45 0.67 12.47
CA ASN A 31 3.68 1.68 13.20
C ASN A 31 3.32 2.87 12.30
N HIS A 32 4.28 3.38 11.53
CA HIS A 32 4.02 4.45 10.56
C HIS A 32 3.05 4.02 9.45
N MET A 33 3.17 2.80 8.95
CA MET A 33 2.24 2.24 7.96
C MET A 33 0.81 2.15 8.53
N THR A 34 0.67 1.67 9.77
CA THR A 34 -0.62 1.57 10.45
C THR A 34 -1.26 2.94 10.64
N ILE A 35 -0.49 3.93 11.07
CA ILE A 35 -0.96 5.32 11.20
C ILE A 35 -1.39 5.86 9.83
N GLY A 36 -0.58 5.65 8.79
CA GLY A 36 -0.92 6.06 7.43
C GLY A 36 -2.22 5.45 6.93
N LEU A 37 -2.43 4.15 7.14
CA LEU A 37 -3.68 3.48 6.80
C LEU A 37 -4.88 4.01 7.60
N ALA A 38 -4.69 4.30 8.90
CA ALA A 38 -5.72 4.90 9.74
C ALA A 38 -6.11 6.29 9.24
N ILE A 39 -5.13 7.14 8.89
CA ILE A 39 -5.38 8.46 8.28
C ILE A 39 -6.15 8.30 6.97
N THR A 40 -5.72 7.41 6.08
CA THR A 40 -6.42 7.15 4.81
C THR A 40 -7.87 6.75 5.08
N GLY A 41 -8.11 5.79 5.97
CA GLY A 41 -9.46 5.33 6.31
C GLY A 41 -10.34 6.42 6.90
N LEU A 42 -9.82 7.21 7.84
CA LEU A 42 -10.56 8.32 8.46
C LEU A 42 -10.90 9.41 7.43
N VAL A 43 -9.97 9.74 6.53
CA VAL A 43 -10.23 10.72 5.47
C VAL A 43 -11.23 10.20 4.47
N VAL A 44 -11.17 8.92 4.07
CA VAL A 44 -12.17 8.28 3.19
C VAL A 44 -13.56 8.42 3.80
N LEU A 45 -13.73 8.00 5.06
CA LEU A 45 -15.03 8.07 5.75
C LEU A 45 -15.48 9.51 5.93
N GLY A 46 -14.62 10.39 6.44
CA GLY A 46 -14.94 11.80 6.65
C GLY A 46 -15.36 12.52 5.36
N ALA A 47 -14.60 12.31 4.28
CA ALA A 47 -14.92 12.90 2.97
C ALA A 47 -16.22 12.36 2.39
N SER A 48 -16.48 11.04 2.49
CA SER A 48 -17.72 10.45 1.98
C SER A 48 -18.94 10.90 2.78
N PHE A 49 -18.86 10.98 4.11
CA PHE A 49 -19.95 11.53 4.94
C PHE A 49 -20.20 13.02 4.69
N ALA A 50 -19.14 13.81 4.51
CA ALA A 50 -19.28 15.23 4.21
C ALA A 50 -19.82 15.48 2.78
N ALA A 51 -19.50 14.58 1.85
CA ALA A 51 -19.92 14.71 0.44
C ALA A 51 -21.36 14.28 0.19
N ILE A 52 -21.93 13.39 1.02
CA ILE A 52 -23.29 12.85 0.84
C ILE A 52 -24.08 13.11 2.11
N GLN A 53 -25.15 13.89 2.01
CA GLN A 53 -26.10 14.11 3.09
C GLN A 53 -27.53 13.90 2.58
N GLY A 54 -28.32 13.11 3.30
CA GLY A 54 -29.68 12.82 2.90
C GLY A 54 -29.83 12.13 1.52
N GLY A 55 -28.81 11.39 1.08
CA GLY A 55 -28.80 10.71 -0.22
C GLY A 55 -28.47 11.62 -1.41
N GLN A 56 -28.13 12.90 -1.16
CA GLN A 56 -27.76 13.87 -2.19
C GLN A 56 -26.33 14.36 -1.98
N LEU A 57 -25.68 14.75 -3.10
CA LEU A 57 -24.36 15.38 -3.04
C LEU A 57 -24.46 16.78 -2.44
N THR A 58 -23.63 17.04 -1.46
CA THR A 58 -23.43 18.38 -0.90
C THR A 58 -22.63 19.25 -1.87
N GLY A 59 -22.55 20.56 -1.64
CA GLY A 59 -21.66 21.45 -2.38
C GLY A 59 -20.21 21.00 -2.36
N PHE A 60 -19.74 20.46 -1.23
CA PHE A 60 -18.42 19.84 -1.10
C PHE A 60 -18.30 18.57 -1.98
N GLY A 61 -19.29 17.68 -1.94
CA GLY A 61 -19.32 16.48 -2.77
C GLY A 61 -19.31 16.80 -4.26
N TYR A 62 -20.08 17.81 -4.67
CA TYR A 62 -20.07 18.29 -6.05
C TYR A 62 -18.69 18.82 -6.47
N ALA A 63 -18.05 19.62 -5.62
CA ALA A 63 -16.73 20.18 -5.90
C ALA A 63 -15.66 19.08 -6.09
N ILE A 64 -15.62 18.05 -5.24
CA ILE A 64 -14.58 17.02 -5.32
C ILE A 64 -14.84 15.90 -6.32
N TYR A 65 -16.13 15.61 -6.65
CA TYR A 65 -16.46 14.46 -7.50
C TYR A 65 -16.96 14.83 -8.89
N MET A 66 -17.57 16.02 -9.05
CA MET A 66 -18.20 16.42 -10.32
C MET A 66 -17.47 17.55 -11.02
N SER A 67 -16.69 18.37 -10.29
CA SER A 67 -15.93 19.47 -10.89
C SER A 67 -14.62 18.98 -11.54
N PRO A 68 -13.93 19.81 -12.35
CA PRO A 68 -12.59 19.49 -12.85
C PRO A 68 -11.57 19.16 -11.76
N LEU A 69 -11.81 19.59 -10.50
CA LEU A 69 -10.98 19.29 -9.34
C LEU A 69 -10.84 17.78 -9.07
N LYS A 70 -11.84 16.96 -9.48
CA LYS A 70 -11.76 15.49 -9.36
C LYS A 70 -10.49 14.92 -9.98
N TRP A 71 -10.06 15.46 -11.13
CA TRP A 71 -8.85 15.00 -11.81
C TRP A 71 -7.60 15.32 -11.01
N VAL A 72 -7.57 16.49 -10.39
CA VAL A 72 -6.46 16.89 -9.52
C VAL A 72 -6.40 15.96 -8.30
N ILE A 73 -7.53 15.71 -7.63
CA ILE A 73 -7.61 14.84 -6.46
C ILE A 73 -7.22 13.40 -6.82
N MET A 74 -7.67 12.89 -7.97
CA MET A 74 -7.38 11.53 -8.42
C MET A 74 -5.92 11.33 -8.80
N LEU A 75 -5.28 12.35 -9.39
CA LEU A 75 -3.88 12.29 -9.83
C LEU A 75 -2.88 12.75 -8.77
N ALA A 76 -3.32 13.51 -7.75
CA ALA A 76 -2.45 14.03 -6.70
C ALA A 76 -1.62 12.95 -5.98
N PRO A 77 -2.16 11.76 -5.61
CA PRO A 77 -1.36 10.71 -5.01
C PRO A 77 -0.21 10.23 -5.91
N ILE A 78 -0.47 10.12 -7.21
CA ILE A 78 0.56 9.72 -8.20
C ILE A 78 1.67 10.79 -8.27
N GLY A 79 1.29 12.07 -8.36
CA GLY A 79 2.23 13.18 -8.31
C GLY A 79 3.08 13.17 -7.03
N MET A 80 2.46 12.85 -5.89
CA MET A 80 3.17 12.75 -4.61
C MET A 80 4.18 11.62 -4.58
N VAL A 81 3.91 10.47 -5.22
CA VAL A 81 4.88 9.37 -5.35
C VAL A 81 6.11 9.82 -6.13
N PHE A 82 5.93 10.52 -7.25
CA PHE A 82 7.06 11.07 -8.01
C PHE A 82 7.84 12.12 -7.21
N PHE A 83 7.14 12.97 -6.46
CA PHE A 83 7.79 13.92 -5.57
C PHE A 83 8.63 13.22 -4.50
N PHE A 84 8.10 12.15 -3.87
CA PHE A 84 8.84 11.33 -2.92
C PHE A 84 10.08 10.71 -3.57
N ALA A 85 9.93 10.08 -4.72
CA ALA A 85 11.06 9.44 -5.42
C ALA A 85 12.18 10.43 -5.72
N ALA A 86 11.84 11.68 -6.07
CA ALA A 86 12.82 12.71 -6.41
C ALA A 86 13.51 13.34 -5.17
N LYS A 87 12.82 13.42 -4.03
CA LYS A 87 13.24 14.22 -2.87
C LYS A 87 13.59 13.42 -1.63
N LEU A 88 13.23 12.14 -1.54
CA LEU A 88 13.37 11.31 -0.34
C LEU A 88 14.80 11.32 0.23
N HIS A 89 15.81 11.20 -0.63
CA HIS A 89 17.21 11.17 -0.21
C HIS A 89 17.73 12.50 0.35
N SER A 90 17.06 13.62 0.05
CA SER A 90 17.43 14.96 0.51
C SER A 90 16.59 15.48 1.69
N MET A 91 15.58 14.72 2.11
CA MET A 91 14.66 15.12 3.18
C MET A 91 15.14 14.63 4.54
N ALA A 92 14.92 15.44 5.57
CA ALA A 92 15.02 14.99 6.95
C ALA A 92 13.89 13.97 7.25
N SER A 93 14.15 13.01 8.13
CA SER A 93 13.18 11.94 8.49
C SER A 93 11.83 12.51 8.96
N SER A 94 11.84 13.59 9.75
CA SER A 94 10.62 14.25 10.20
C SER A 94 9.79 14.85 9.05
N THR A 95 10.47 15.45 8.07
CA THR A 95 9.81 16.00 6.87
C THR A 95 9.22 14.88 6.02
N ALA A 96 9.96 13.79 5.81
CA ALA A 96 9.48 12.62 5.06
C ALA A 96 8.24 12.03 5.73
N GLN A 97 8.20 11.97 7.05
CA GLN A 97 7.05 11.48 7.81
C GLN A 97 5.80 12.35 7.61
N VAL A 98 5.93 13.68 7.68
CA VAL A 98 4.81 14.60 7.45
C VAL A 98 4.29 14.49 6.02
N VAL A 99 5.18 14.43 5.04
CA VAL A 99 4.83 14.24 3.62
C VAL A 99 4.13 12.91 3.41
N PHE A 100 4.54 11.84 4.09
CA PHE A 100 3.86 10.55 4.06
C PHE A 100 2.42 10.64 4.61
N TRP A 101 2.18 11.38 5.69
CA TRP A 101 0.83 11.57 6.23
C TRP A 101 -0.06 12.41 5.29
N ILE A 102 0.51 13.43 4.65
CA ILE A 102 -0.20 14.18 3.60
C ILE A 102 -0.56 13.26 2.43
N TYR A 103 0.37 12.41 2.00
CA TYR A 103 0.11 11.40 0.99
C TYR A 103 -1.04 10.46 1.40
N ALA A 104 -1.02 9.95 2.62
CA ALA A 104 -2.08 9.09 3.15
C ALA A 104 -3.45 9.78 3.15
N ALA A 105 -3.50 11.07 3.49
CA ALA A 105 -4.73 11.86 3.44
C ALA A 105 -5.21 12.08 1.98
N LEU A 106 -4.31 12.39 1.05
CA LEU A 106 -4.63 12.54 -0.37
C LEU A 106 -5.14 11.23 -0.97
N MET A 107 -4.53 10.09 -0.60
CA MET A 107 -5.03 8.77 -0.98
C MET A 107 -6.45 8.55 -0.45
N GLY A 108 -6.70 8.88 0.81
CA GLY A 108 -8.05 8.79 1.39
C GLY A 108 -9.07 9.63 0.64
N LEU A 109 -8.73 10.86 0.29
CA LEU A 109 -9.61 11.74 -0.47
C LEU A 109 -9.88 11.20 -1.88
N SER A 110 -8.85 10.69 -2.56
CA SER A 110 -8.98 10.08 -3.90
C SER A 110 -9.85 8.83 -3.85
N LEU A 111 -9.65 7.95 -2.84
CA LEU A 111 -10.43 6.72 -2.68
C LEU A 111 -11.87 6.96 -2.20
N SER A 112 -12.18 8.13 -1.64
CA SER A 112 -13.53 8.42 -1.16
C SER A 112 -14.60 8.36 -2.27
N SER A 113 -14.21 8.58 -3.54
CA SER A 113 -15.09 8.43 -4.70
C SER A 113 -15.62 6.99 -4.88
N ILE A 114 -14.96 5.98 -4.34
CA ILE A 114 -15.38 4.58 -4.40
C ILE A 114 -16.73 4.39 -3.71
N PHE A 115 -17.00 5.13 -2.64
CA PHE A 115 -18.28 5.08 -1.89
C PHE A 115 -19.47 5.63 -2.69
N LEU A 116 -19.22 6.37 -3.76
CA LEU A 116 -20.28 6.80 -4.69
C LEU A 116 -20.68 5.72 -5.69
N VAL A 117 -19.73 4.85 -6.05
CA VAL A 117 -19.89 3.88 -7.15
C VAL A 117 -20.25 2.50 -6.62
N TYR A 118 -19.70 2.13 -5.47
CA TYR A 118 -19.85 0.80 -4.90
C TYR A 118 -20.64 0.82 -3.60
N THR A 119 -21.39 -0.24 -3.36
CA THR A 119 -22.13 -0.41 -2.09
C THR A 119 -21.17 -0.69 -0.93
N GLY A 120 -21.55 -0.26 0.28
CA GLY A 120 -20.76 -0.51 1.48
C GLY A 120 -20.48 -2.00 1.72
N GLU A 121 -21.44 -2.88 1.34
CA GLU A 121 -21.25 -4.34 1.41
C GLU A 121 -20.15 -4.83 0.48
N SER A 122 -20.11 -4.35 -0.77
CA SER A 122 -19.05 -4.69 -1.73
C SER A 122 -17.69 -4.22 -1.26
N ILE A 123 -17.59 -3.01 -0.72
CA ILE A 123 -16.35 -2.44 -0.18
C ILE A 123 -15.86 -3.29 1.00
N THR A 124 -16.75 -3.61 1.93
CA THR A 124 -16.43 -4.43 3.11
C THR A 124 -15.95 -5.82 2.71
N ARG A 125 -16.62 -6.46 1.76
CA ARG A 125 -16.23 -7.78 1.25
C ARG A 125 -14.83 -7.77 0.64
N VAL A 126 -14.54 -6.80 -0.24
CA VAL A 126 -13.20 -6.66 -0.87
C VAL A 126 -12.14 -6.36 0.18
N PHE A 127 -12.44 -5.53 1.18
CA PHE A 127 -11.54 -5.22 2.28
C PHE A 127 -11.12 -6.49 3.05
N PHE A 128 -12.08 -7.33 3.47
CA PHE A 128 -11.75 -8.56 4.20
C PHE A 128 -10.99 -9.58 3.35
N ILE A 129 -11.33 -9.70 2.07
CA ILE A 129 -10.59 -10.58 1.13
C ILE A 129 -9.16 -10.08 0.99
N ALA A 130 -8.95 -8.78 0.77
CA ALA A 130 -7.63 -8.18 0.63
C ALA A 130 -6.81 -8.30 1.92
N ALA A 131 -7.43 -8.05 3.08
CA ALA A 131 -6.78 -8.20 4.38
C ALA A 131 -6.35 -9.66 4.65
N GLY A 132 -7.21 -10.62 4.35
CA GLY A 132 -6.90 -12.05 4.48
C GLY A 132 -5.77 -12.49 3.55
N MET A 133 -5.79 -12.03 2.30
CA MET A 133 -4.73 -12.29 1.34
C MET A 133 -3.40 -11.65 1.77
N PHE A 134 -3.43 -10.39 2.23
CA PHE A 134 -2.24 -9.72 2.76
C PHE A 134 -1.68 -10.46 3.97
N ALA A 135 -2.51 -10.88 4.92
CA ALA A 135 -2.07 -11.64 6.08
C ALA A 135 -1.42 -12.98 5.67
N GLY A 136 -2.03 -13.70 4.73
CA GLY A 136 -1.48 -14.96 4.21
C GLY A 136 -0.15 -14.80 3.50
N THR A 137 -0.04 -13.82 2.61
CA THR A 137 1.20 -13.53 1.86
C THR A 137 2.29 -12.98 2.76
N SER A 138 1.94 -12.17 3.77
CA SER A 138 2.86 -11.65 4.77
C SER A 138 3.44 -12.78 5.63
N LEU A 139 2.59 -13.69 6.08
CA LEU A 139 3.03 -14.86 6.84
C LEU A 139 3.96 -15.76 6.00
N TYR A 140 3.63 -15.97 4.73
CA TYR A 140 4.48 -16.73 3.82
C TYR A 140 5.83 -16.03 3.59
N GLY A 141 5.84 -14.74 3.28
CA GLY A 141 7.07 -13.97 3.07
C GLY A 141 7.96 -13.95 4.33
N TYR A 142 7.34 -13.86 5.51
CA TYR A 142 8.04 -13.90 6.79
C TYR A 142 8.65 -15.27 7.14
N THR A 143 7.99 -16.35 6.76
CA THR A 143 8.42 -17.72 7.13
C THR A 143 9.27 -18.41 6.07
N THR A 144 9.27 -17.90 4.83
CA THR A 144 10.00 -18.53 3.74
C THR A 144 11.52 -18.37 3.91
N LYS A 145 12.24 -19.47 3.69
CA LYS A 145 13.70 -19.49 3.64
C LYS A 145 14.23 -19.49 2.20
N LYS A 146 13.34 -19.35 1.22
CA LYS A 146 13.73 -19.32 -0.19
C LYS A 146 14.13 -17.92 -0.59
N ASP A 147 15.22 -17.80 -1.35
CA ASP A 147 15.58 -16.57 -2.01
C ASP A 147 14.54 -16.25 -3.12
N LEU A 148 13.77 -15.19 -2.89
CA LEU A 148 12.73 -14.73 -3.82
C LEU A 148 13.24 -13.66 -4.80
N THR A 149 14.54 -13.35 -4.81
CA THR A 149 15.13 -12.27 -5.63
C THR A 149 14.85 -12.46 -7.13
N GLY A 150 14.99 -13.69 -7.63
CA GLY A 150 14.66 -14.01 -9.03
C GLY A 150 13.18 -13.84 -9.35
N MET A 151 12.30 -14.12 -8.39
CA MET A 151 10.86 -13.96 -8.53
C MET A 151 10.45 -12.47 -8.53
N GLY A 152 11.15 -11.61 -7.77
CA GLY A 152 10.90 -10.17 -7.73
C GLY A 152 11.01 -9.52 -9.10
N SER A 153 12.05 -9.82 -9.85
CA SER A 153 12.24 -9.31 -11.23
C SER A 153 11.12 -9.75 -12.18
N PHE A 154 10.71 -11.01 -12.09
CA PHE A 154 9.61 -11.55 -12.89
C PHE A 154 8.28 -10.87 -12.54
N LEU A 155 7.99 -10.69 -11.26
CA LEU A 155 6.76 -10.03 -10.79
C LEU A 155 6.73 -8.55 -11.18
N PHE A 156 7.89 -7.87 -11.15
CA PHE A 156 7.99 -6.49 -11.59
C PHE A 156 7.72 -6.34 -13.09
N MET A 157 8.23 -7.26 -13.91
CA MET A 157 7.87 -7.33 -15.34
C MET A 157 6.36 -7.58 -15.52
N GLY A 158 5.78 -8.46 -14.71
CA GLY A 158 4.34 -8.71 -14.67
C GLY A 158 3.53 -7.46 -14.35
N LEU A 159 4.01 -6.64 -13.39
CA LEU A 159 3.39 -5.36 -13.04
C LEU A 159 3.38 -4.40 -14.24
N ILE A 160 4.50 -4.25 -14.94
CA ILE A 160 4.58 -3.42 -16.15
C ILE A 160 3.61 -3.95 -17.21
N GLY A 161 3.55 -5.26 -17.41
CA GLY A 161 2.63 -5.90 -18.35
C GLY A 161 1.16 -5.59 -18.02
N ILE A 162 0.78 -5.64 -16.75
CA ILE A 162 -0.57 -5.29 -16.28
C ILE A 162 -0.89 -3.82 -16.55
N LEU A 163 0.06 -2.91 -16.30
CA LEU A 163 -0.13 -1.48 -16.58
C LEU A 163 -0.37 -1.23 -18.07
N ILE A 164 0.44 -1.84 -18.93
CA ILE A 164 0.25 -1.74 -20.39
C ILE A 164 -1.08 -2.33 -20.82
N ALA A 165 -1.42 -3.53 -20.34
CA ALA A 165 -2.70 -4.17 -20.65
C ALA A 165 -3.90 -3.33 -20.17
N SER A 166 -3.79 -2.68 -19.01
CA SER A 166 -4.83 -1.78 -18.49
C SER A 166 -5.03 -0.57 -19.39
N VAL A 167 -3.93 0.05 -19.85
CA VAL A 167 -4.00 1.18 -20.80
C VAL A 167 -4.64 0.74 -22.11
N VAL A 168 -4.24 -0.41 -22.66
CA VAL A 168 -4.83 -0.97 -23.89
C VAL A 168 -6.31 -1.26 -23.69
N ASN A 169 -6.71 -1.77 -22.54
CA ASN A 169 -8.11 -2.10 -22.25
C ASN A 169 -9.01 -0.86 -22.14
N ILE A 170 -8.46 0.32 -21.83
CA ILE A 170 -9.23 1.58 -21.87
C ILE A 170 -9.79 1.82 -23.29
N PHE A 171 -9.03 1.47 -24.31
CA PHE A 171 -9.44 1.62 -25.73
C PHE A 171 -10.29 0.46 -26.21
N LEU A 172 -10.02 -0.77 -25.74
CA LEU A 172 -10.74 -1.99 -26.17
C LEU A 172 -12.06 -2.20 -25.42
N ALA A 173 -12.19 -1.64 -24.21
CA ALA A 173 -13.35 -1.78 -23.32
C ALA A 173 -13.82 -3.24 -23.16
N SER A 174 -12.89 -4.22 -23.18
CA SER A 174 -13.16 -5.65 -23.09
C SER A 174 -13.33 -6.09 -21.64
N SER A 175 -14.51 -6.62 -21.29
CA SER A 175 -14.80 -7.16 -19.96
C SER A 175 -13.97 -8.41 -19.65
N ALA A 176 -13.71 -9.25 -20.64
CA ALA A 176 -12.87 -10.46 -20.49
C ALA A 176 -11.41 -10.08 -20.19
N MET A 177 -10.88 -9.06 -20.90
CA MET A 177 -9.54 -8.54 -20.63
C MET A 177 -9.46 -7.89 -19.25
N GLN A 178 -10.49 -7.11 -18.83
CA GLN A 178 -10.56 -6.52 -17.50
C GLN A 178 -10.55 -7.58 -16.41
N PHE A 179 -11.28 -8.67 -16.58
CA PHE A 179 -11.27 -9.80 -15.63
C PHE A 179 -9.87 -10.45 -15.55
N ALA A 180 -9.24 -10.73 -16.70
CA ALA A 180 -7.90 -11.30 -16.74
C ALA A 180 -6.86 -10.40 -16.07
N ILE A 181 -6.87 -9.08 -16.35
CA ILE A 181 -6.01 -8.07 -15.70
C ILE A 181 -6.22 -8.09 -14.19
N SER A 182 -7.47 -8.17 -13.71
CA SER A 182 -7.78 -8.19 -12.28
C SER A 182 -7.22 -9.43 -11.60
N VAL A 183 -7.41 -10.62 -12.18
CA VAL A 183 -6.90 -11.89 -11.61
C VAL A 183 -5.36 -11.90 -11.58
N ILE A 184 -4.73 -11.57 -12.71
CA ILE A 184 -3.26 -11.54 -12.80
C ILE A 184 -2.71 -10.45 -11.88
N GLY A 185 -3.37 -9.29 -11.80
CA GLY A 185 -3.02 -8.20 -10.90
C GLY A 185 -2.96 -8.63 -9.44
N VAL A 186 -4.01 -9.29 -8.97
CA VAL A 186 -4.05 -9.83 -7.60
C VAL A 186 -2.88 -10.78 -7.33
N LEU A 187 -2.57 -11.69 -8.26
CA LEU A 187 -1.48 -12.65 -8.11
C LEU A 187 -0.11 -11.95 -8.09
N VAL A 188 0.11 -10.98 -8.99
CA VAL A 188 1.36 -10.22 -9.06
C VAL A 188 1.56 -9.38 -7.80
N PHE A 189 0.54 -8.66 -7.33
CA PHE A 189 0.65 -7.85 -6.11
C PHE A 189 0.82 -8.71 -4.86
N ALA A 190 0.15 -9.86 -4.76
CA ALA A 190 0.36 -10.81 -3.67
C ALA A 190 1.80 -11.35 -3.66
N GLY A 191 2.33 -11.68 -4.84
CA GLY A 191 3.71 -12.13 -4.99
C GLY A 191 4.73 -11.04 -4.63
N LEU A 192 4.52 -9.79 -5.07
CA LEU A 192 5.36 -8.64 -4.70
C LEU A 192 5.34 -8.38 -3.20
N THR A 193 4.18 -8.49 -2.55
CA THR A 193 4.07 -8.35 -1.08
C THR A 193 4.91 -9.43 -0.37
N ALA A 194 4.84 -10.68 -0.82
CA ALA A 194 5.65 -11.76 -0.25
C ALA A 194 7.16 -11.53 -0.50
N TYR A 195 7.53 -11.03 -1.68
CA TYR A 195 8.90 -10.68 -2.03
C TYR A 195 9.44 -9.56 -1.13
N ASP A 196 8.72 -8.44 -1.00
CA ASP A 196 9.14 -7.31 -0.17
C ASP A 196 9.34 -7.71 1.28
N LEU A 197 8.45 -8.56 1.81
CA LEU A 197 8.57 -9.08 3.18
C LEU A 197 9.73 -10.05 3.35
N SER A 198 10.06 -10.83 2.32
CA SER A 198 11.22 -11.74 2.37
C SER A 198 12.54 -10.99 2.37
N LEU A 199 12.64 -9.84 1.67
CA LEU A 199 13.84 -8.99 1.66
C LEU A 199 14.17 -8.39 3.03
N ILE A 200 13.17 -8.26 3.88
CA ILE A 200 13.34 -7.73 5.23
C ILE A 200 13.96 -8.79 6.17
N HIS A 201 13.88 -10.06 5.79
CA HIS A 201 14.32 -11.21 6.59
C HIS A 201 15.70 -11.75 6.21
N ILE A 202 16.26 -11.35 5.08
CA ILE A 202 17.59 -11.73 4.61
C ILE A 202 18.60 -10.66 5.02
#